data_2f4aae579fe3c2964396a4b2f649ee2d
#
_entry.id   2f4aae579fe3c2964396a4b2f649ee2d
#
_cell.length_a   1.000
_cell.length_b   1.000
_cell.length_c   1.000
_cell.angle_alpha   90.00
_cell.angle_beta   90.00
_cell.angle_gamma   90.00
#
_symmetry.space_group_name_H-M   'P 1'
#
loop_
_entity.id
_entity.type
_entity.pdbx_description
1 polymer ?
#
loop_
_entity_poly.entity_id
_entity_poly.type
_entity_poly.pdbx_seq_one_letter_code
_entity_poly.pdbx_strand_id
1 'polypeptide(L)'
;FIFIYAPVCHMTWHPDGLLFKYGILDFAGGTVVHMTAGFAALAGALFLGPRTESERTHEFANVPYVIIGTGLLWFGWFGFNAGSALGVNAKAANAFATTNTAAAAAMISWVLMDAMRGNKISSNGACVGAVVGLVAITPACGFVNVGESIAIGAVAAAVSNMAVHFKNKS
;
A
#
# COMPACT_ATOMS: atom_id res chain seq x y z
N PHE A 1 -5.06 -18.16 8.07
CA PHE A 1 -4.44 -18.20 6.75
C PHE A 1 -5.18 -19.15 5.79
N ILE A 2 -5.28 -20.44 6.10
CA ILE A 2 -5.86 -21.48 5.22
C ILE A 2 -7.32 -21.19 4.84
N PHE A 3 -8.14 -20.72 5.77
CA PHE A 3 -9.57 -20.53 5.56
C PHE A 3 -9.98 -19.20 4.92
N ILE A 4 -9.07 -18.21 4.86
CA ILE A 4 -9.36 -16.90 4.30
C ILE A 4 -8.39 -16.56 3.17
N TYR A 5 -7.07 -16.50 3.46
CA TYR A 5 -6.08 -16.09 2.48
C TYR A 5 -5.99 -17.06 1.29
N ALA A 6 -5.87 -18.37 1.55
CA ALA A 6 -5.74 -19.35 0.48
C ALA A 6 -6.97 -19.42 -0.45
N PRO A 7 -8.23 -19.39 0.04
CA PRO A 7 -9.40 -19.23 -0.83
C PRO A 7 -9.39 -17.96 -1.66
N VAL A 8 -9.06 -16.78 -1.10
CA VAL A 8 -8.98 -15.53 -1.86
C VAL A 8 -7.88 -15.60 -2.92
N CYS A 9 -6.73 -16.19 -2.62
CA CYS A 9 -5.65 -16.42 -3.57
C CYS A 9 -6.12 -17.28 -4.75
N HIS A 10 -6.79 -18.39 -4.49
CA HIS A 10 -7.36 -19.24 -5.53
C HIS A 10 -8.43 -18.49 -6.34
N MET A 11 -9.34 -17.78 -5.68
CA MET A 11 -10.40 -17.02 -6.36
C MET A 11 -9.84 -15.98 -7.31
N THR A 12 -8.72 -15.35 -6.97
CA THR A 12 -8.14 -14.23 -7.72
C THR A 12 -7.20 -14.69 -8.84
N TRP A 13 -6.36 -15.69 -8.59
CA TRP A 13 -5.25 -16.04 -9.50
C TRP A 13 -5.43 -17.37 -10.25
N HIS A 14 -6.27 -18.28 -9.74
CA HIS A 14 -6.51 -19.53 -10.44
C HIS A 14 -7.43 -19.32 -11.63
N PRO A 15 -7.18 -19.95 -12.81
CA PRO A 15 -8.05 -19.82 -13.99
C PRO A 15 -9.52 -20.18 -13.74
N ASP A 16 -9.79 -21.11 -12.81
CA ASP A 16 -11.13 -21.46 -12.37
C ASP A 16 -11.66 -20.62 -11.21
N GLY A 17 -10.87 -19.68 -10.71
CA GLY A 17 -11.24 -18.78 -9.64
C GLY A 17 -12.37 -17.84 -10.01
N LEU A 18 -13.25 -17.56 -9.06
CA LEU A 18 -14.43 -16.71 -9.27
C LEU A 18 -14.04 -15.30 -9.76
N LEU A 19 -13.10 -14.64 -9.08
CA LEU A 19 -12.67 -13.28 -9.41
C LEU A 19 -11.89 -13.25 -10.74
N PHE A 20 -11.09 -14.29 -11.01
CA PHE A 20 -10.39 -14.44 -12.28
C PHE A 20 -11.37 -14.52 -13.45
N LYS A 21 -12.44 -15.32 -13.33
CA LYS A 21 -13.49 -15.45 -14.34
C LYS A 21 -14.28 -14.16 -14.57
N TYR A 22 -14.38 -13.29 -13.57
CA TYR A 22 -14.95 -11.94 -13.71
C TYR A 22 -13.97 -10.92 -14.33
N GLY A 23 -12.75 -11.34 -14.66
CA GLY A 23 -11.76 -10.46 -15.30
C GLY A 23 -11.05 -9.52 -14.34
N ILE A 24 -11.05 -9.80 -13.04
CA ILE A 24 -10.29 -9.01 -12.06
C ILE A 24 -8.79 -9.15 -12.36
N LEU A 25 -8.13 -8.01 -12.48
CA LEU A 25 -6.69 -7.93 -12.67
C LEU A 25 -6.00 -7.67 -11.33
N ASP A 26 -5.11 -8.58 -10.94
CA ASP A 26 -4.29 -8.44 -9.74
C ASP A 26 -2.88 -8.95 -10.02
N PHE A 27 -1.98 -8.04 -10.42
CA PHE A 27 -0.66 -8.41 -10.91
C PHE A 27 0.22 -9.03 -9.83
N ALA A 28 0.27 -8.41 -8.66
CA ALA A 28 1.19 -8.81 -7.60
C ALA A 28 0.52 -9.03 -6.23
N GLY A 29 -0.81 -9.00 -6.15
CA GLY A 29 -1.53 -9.34 -4.92
C GLY A 29 -2.16 -8.18 -4.16
N GLY A 30 -2.61 -7.14 -4.86
CA GLY A 30 -3.38 -6.07 -4.23
C GLY A 30 -4.64 -6.58 -3.53
N THR A 31 -5.37 -7.49 -4.16
CA THR A 31 -6.53 -8.17 -3.55
C THR A 31 -6.07 -9.29 -2.63
N VAL A 32 -5.20 -10.16 -3.12
CA VAL A 32 -4.79 -11.37 -2.39
C VAL A 32 -4.02 -11.06 -1.12
N VAL A 33 -3.07 -10.14 -1.17
CA VAL A 33 -2.17 -9.83 -0.05
C VAL A 33 -2.66 -8.61 0.73
N HIS A 34 -2.84 -7.47 0.04
CA HIS A 34 -3.04 -6.20 0.74
C HIS A 34 -4.46 -6.02 1.27
N MET A 35 -5.49 -6.37 0.50
CA MET A 35 -6.87 -6.30 1.00
C MET A 35 -7.11 -7.31 2.11
N THR A 36 -6.64 -8.54 2.00
CA THR A 36 -6.78 -9.54 3.07
C THR A 36 -6.04 -9.11 4.33
N ALA A 37 -4.84 -8.54 4.20
CA ALA A 37 -4.09 -8.00 5.34
C ALA A 37 -4.80 -6.80 5.99
N GLY A 38 -5.34 -5.89 5.18
CA GLY A 38 -6.11 -4.74 5.66
C GLY A 38 -7.36 -5.14 6.46
N PHE A 39 -8.14 -6.07 5.93
CA PHE A 39 -9.32 -6.60 6.64
C PHE A 39 -8.94 -7.40 7.89
N ALA A 40 -7.85 -8.17 7.84
CA ALA A 40 -7.34 -8.87 9.02
C ALA A 40 -6.90 -7.89 10.12
N ALA A 41 -6.21 -6.82 9.75
CA ALA A 41 -5.82 -5.76 10.68
C ALA A 41 -7.03 -5.04 11.28
N LEU A 42 -8.06 -4.75 10.46
CA LEU A 42 -9.31 -4.15 10.94
C LEU A 42 -10.03 -5.07 11.94
N ALA A 43 -10.17 -6.35 11.60
CA ALA A 43 -10.78 -7.34 12.50
C ALA A 43 -9.99 -7.46 13.82
N GLY A 44 -8.66 -7.49 13.74
CA GLY A 44 -7.78 -7.50 14.92
C GLY A 44 -7.95 -6.25 15.79
N ALA A 45 -8.03 -5.07 15.19
CA ALA A 45 -8.24 -3.81 15.89
C ALA A 45 -9.60 -3.77 16.59
N LEU A 46 -10.66 -4.22 15.93
CA LEU A 46 -12.01 -4.31 16.52
C LEU A 46 -12.06 -5.30 17.68
N PHE A 47 -11.36 -6.44 17.56
CA PHE A 47 -11.28 -7.46 18.60
C PHE A 47 -10.53 -6.97 19.86
N LEU A 48 -9.39 -6.28 19.66
CA LEU A 48 -8.56 -5.77 20.75
C LEU A 48 -9.19 -4.55 21.45
N GLY A 49 -10.02 -3.79 20.74
CA GLY A 49 -10.62 -2.57 21.26
C GLY A 49 -9.65 -1.38 21.36
N PRO A 50 -10.09 -0.27 21.99
CA PRO A 50 -9.30 0.94 22.11
C PRO A 50 -8.11 0.75 23.07
N ARG A 51 -7.03 1.48 22.78
CA ARG A 51 -5.85 1.55 23.69
C ARG A 51 -6.22 2.22 25.00
N THR A 52 -5.48 1.90 26.05
CA THR A 52 -5.56 2.58 27.35
C THR A 52 -5.12 4.04 27.22
N GLU A 53 -5.57 4.92 28.12
CA GLU A 53 -5.22 6.35 28.13
C GLU A 53 -3.71 6.59 28.11
N SER A 54 -2.93 5.79 28.87
CA SER A 54 -1.47 5.88 28.92
C SER A 54 -0.77 5.49 27.61
N GLU A 55 -1.43 4.74 26.74
CA GLU A 55 -0.89 4.27 25.46
C GLU A 55 -1.36 5.12 24.27
N ARG A 56 -2.17 6.16 24.51
CA ARG A 56 -2.69 7.06 23.47
C ARG A 56 -1.67 8.12 23.02
N THR A 57 -0.58 8.32 23.74
CA THR A 57 0.51 9.19 23.30
C THR A 57 1.24 8.55 22.13
N HIS A 58 1.01 9.10 20.93
CA HIS A 58 1.60 8.60 19.69
C HIS A 58 3.01 9.16 19.47
N GLU A 59 3.92 8.88 20.37
CA GLU A 59 5.33 9.16 20.13
C GLU A 59 5.98 7.99 19.40
N PHE A 60 6.63 8.29 18.28
CA PHE A 60 7.40 7.30 17.56
C PHE A 60 8.68 7.01 18.30
N ALA A 61 8.94 5.74 18.62
CA ALA A 61 10.10 5.32 19.40
C ALA A 61 11.42 5.70 18.71
N ASN A 62 11.49 5.63 17.37
CA ASN A 62 12.71 5.96 16.63
C ASN A 62 12.42 6.27 15.16
N VAL A 63 12.36 7.54 14.80
CA VAL A 63 12.10 8.01 13.43
C VAL A 63 13.18 7.54 12.43
N PRO A 64 14.49 7.58 12.70
CA PRO A 64 15.50 7.00 11.82
C PRO A 64 15.24 5.55 11.45
N TYR A 65 14.82 4.70 12.38
CA TYR A 65 14.47 3.31 12.06
C TYR A 65 13.23 3.18 11.18
N VAL A 66 12.25 4.08 11.32
CA VAL A 66 11.09 4.11 10.42
C VAL A 66 11.52 4.44 8.99
N ILE A 67 12.42 5.40 8.82
CA ILE A 67 12.95 5.78 7.49
C ILE A 67 13.74 4.62 6.87
N ILE A 68 14.62 3.98 7.64
CA ILE A 68 15.39 2.81 7.18
C ILE A 68 14.43 1.68 6.79
N GLY A 69 13.46 1.36 7.65
CA GLY A 69 12.46 0.33 7.39
C GLY A 69 11.63 0.61 6.12
N THR A 70 11.25 1.87 5.90
CA THR A 70 10.55 2.28 4.69
C THR A 70 11.42 2.11 3.44
N GLY A 71 12.70 2.48 3.52
CA GLY A 71 13.65 2.27 2.42
C GLY A 71 13.84 0.78 2.09
N LEU A 72 13.96 -0.08 3.10
CA LEU A 72 14.06 -1.52 2.92
C LEU A 72 12.77 -2.12 2.33
N LEU A 73 11.60 -1.67 2.79
CA LEU A 73 10.30 -2.05 2.21
C LEU A 73 10.20 -1.61 0.74
N TRP A 74 10.57 -0.38 0.43
CA TRP A 74 10.54 0.11 -0.95
C TRP A 74 11.46 -0.71 -1.86
N PHE A 75 12.68 -0.97 -1.40
CA PHE A 75 13.61 -1.82 -2.14
C PHE A 75 13.06 -3.24 -2.34
N GLY A 76 12.53 -3.87 -1.30
CA GLY A 76 11.92 -5.20 -1.38
C GLY A 76 10.70 -5.24 -2.29
N TRP A 77 9.98 -4.12 -2.40
CA TRP A 77 8.78 -4.02 -3.25
C TRP A 77 9.09 -4.06 -4.75
N PHE A 78 10.28 -3.66 -5.15
CA PHE A 78 10.72 -3.90 -6.53
C PHE A 78 10.74 -5.40 -6.86
N GLY A 79 11.26 -6.23 -5.96
CA GLY A 79 11.19 -7.69 -6.09
C GLY A 79 9.77 -8.21 -6.02
N PHE A 80 8.96 -7.68 -5.10
CA PHE A 80 7.57 -8.08 -4.91
C PHE A 80 6.74 -7.85 -6.18
N ASN A 81 6.77 -6.65 -6.75
CA ASN A 81 5.99 -6.29 -7.93
C ASN A 81 6.62 -6.75 -9.23
N ALA A 82 7.88 -6.43 -9.49
CA ALA A 82 8.53 -6.83 -10.74
C ALA A 82 8.75 -8.35 -10.81
N GLY A 83 9.03 -9.00 -9.68
CA GLY A 83 9.16 -10.46 -9.59
C GLY A 83 7.86 -11.21 -9.93
N SER A 84 6.70 -10.58 -9.73
CA SER A 84 5.40 -11.14 -10.11
C SER A 84 5.20 -11.30 -11.63
N ALA A 85 6.10 -10.73 -12.44
CA ALA A 85 6.16 -11.03 -13.87
C ALA A 85 6.68 -12.45 -14.18
N LEU A 86 7.19 -13.17 -13.19
CA LEU A 86 7.74 -14.55 -13.27
C LEU A 86 8.82 -14.71 -14.34
N GLY A 87 9.54 -13.65 -14.66
CA GLY A 87 10.63 -13.67 -15.64
C GLY A 87 11.20 -12.28 -15.92
N VAL A 88 12.40 -12.25 -16.51
CA VAL A 88 13.07 -11.00 -16.92
C VAL A 88 12.53 -10.58 -18.27
N ASN A 89 11.52 -9.72 -18.26
CA ASN A 89 10.81 -9.27 -19.47
C ASN A 89 10.33 -7.81 -19.34
N ALA A 90 9.73 -7.28 -20.40
CA ALA A 90 9.24 -5.90 -20.44
C ALA A 90 8.18 -5.61 -19.34
N LYS A 91 7.37 -6.59 -18.93
CA LYS A 91 6.40 -6.42 -17.83
C LYS A 91 7.11 -6.24 -16.49
N ALA A 92 8.20 -6.97 -16.25
CA ALA A 92 9.01 -6.79 -15.03
C ALA A 92 9.62 -5.39 -14.98
N ALA A 93 10.20 -4.92 -16.09
CA ALA A 93 10.75 -3.57 -16.18
C ALA A 93 9.68 -2.48 -15.99
N ASN A 94 8.51 -2.65 -16.60
CA ASN A 94 7.37 -1.75 -16.41
C ASN A 94 6.90 -1.74 -14.96
N ALA A 95 6.68 -2.91 -14.34
CA ALA A 95 6.27 -3.02 -12.95
C ALA A 95 7.26 -2.39 -11.98
N PHE A 96 8.57 -2.48 -12.26
CA PHE A 96 9.60 -1.79 -11.50
C PHE A 96 9.43 -0.26 -11.57
N ALA A 97 9.30 0.27 -12.79
CA ALA A 97 9.16 1.71 -13.02
C ALA A 97 7.88 2.28 -12.40
N THR A 98 6.74 1.62 -12.62
CA THR A 98 5.44 2.04 -12.08
C THR A 98 5.39 1.96 -10.55
N THR A 99 6.04 0.96 -9.95
CA THR A 99 6.18 0.84 -8.49
C THR A 99 6.93 2.03 -7.91
N ASN A 100 8.06 2.40 -8.52
CA ASN A 100 8.85 3.54 -8.06
C ASN A 100 8.09 4.86 -8.17
N THR A 101 7.47 5.11 -9.32
CA THR A 101 6.78 6.37 -9.58
C THR A 101 5.52 6.53 -8.74
N ALA A 102 4.75 5.47 -8.52
CA ALA A 102 3.58 5.51 -7.64
C ALA A 102 3.97 5.80 -6.19
N ALA A 103 5.02 5.15 -5.67
CA ALA A 103 5.50 5.37 -4.32
C ALA A 103 5.99 6.82 -4.12
N ALA A 104 6.77 7.35 -5.06
CA ALA A 104 7.26 8.73 -5.01
C ALA A 104 6.12 9.75 -5.09
N ALA A 105 5.16 9.56 -6.02
CA ALA A 105 4.00 10.42 -6.16
C ALA A 105 3.11 10.41 -4.91
N ALA A 106 2.91 9.24 -4.33
CA ALA A 106 2.14 9.08 -3.09
C ALA A 106 2.81 9.75 -1.90
N MET A 107 4.12 9.62 -1.75
CA MET A 107 4.90 10.30 -0.72
C MET A 107 4.73 11.82 -0.82
N ILE A 108 4.90 12.38 -2.02
CA ILE A 108 4.74 13.82 -2.27
C ILE A 108 3.30 14.25 -1.97
N SER A 109 2.30 13.51 -2.47
CA SER A 109 0.88 13.81 -2.26
C SER A 109 0.52 13.82 -0.78
N TRP A 110 1.01 12.87 0.01
CA TRP A 110 0.78 12.83 1.47
C TRP A 110 1.33 14.07 2.15
N VAL A 111 2.59 14.42 1.88
CA VAL A 111 3.26 15.60 2.44
C VAL A 111 2.53 16.89 2.08
N LEU A 112 2.09 17.02 0.82
CA LEU A 112 1.32 18.18 0.37
C LEU A 112 -0.04 18.27 1.07
N MET A 113 -0.74 17.15 1.27
CA MET A 113 -2.01 17.12 1.99
C MET A 113 -1.86 17.55 3.45
N ASP A 114 -0.78 17.14 4.12
CA ASP A 114 -0.46 17.58 5.48
C ASP A 114 -0.17 19.10 5.52
N ALA A 115 0.64 19.58 4.58
CA ALA A 115 0.95 21.02 4.46
C ALA A 115 -0.29 21.87 4.18
N MET A 116 -1.17 21.44 3.27
CA MET A 116 -2.40 22.15 2.94
C MET A 116 -3.39 22.23 4.12
N ARG A 117 -3.32 21.31 5.08
CA ARG A 117 -4.11 21.35 6.31
C ARG A 117 -3.46 22.17 7.43
N GLY A 118 -2.30 22.77 7.18
CA GLY A 118 -1.53 23.48 8.19
C GLY A 118 -0.84 22.58 9.21
N ASN A 119 -0.77 21.26 8.95
CA ASN A 119 -0.05 20.33 9.79
C ASN A 119 1.46 20.44 9.56
N LYS A 120 2.24 20.15 10.61
CA LYS A 120 3.69 20.06 10.46
C LYS A 120 4.04 18.86 9.59
N ILE A 121 4.80 19.10 8.53
CA ILE A 121 5.36 18.03 7.68
C ILE A 121 6.25 17.13 8.55
N SER A 122 6.03 15.81 8.45
CA SER A 122 6.78 14.82 9.22
C SER A 122 7.40 13.76 8.32
N SER A 123 8.57 13.27 8.71
CA SER A 123 9.23 12.14 8.03
C SER A 123 8.36 10.89 8.06
N ASN A 124 7.62 10.68 9.15
CA ASN A 124 6.68 9.55 9.25
C ASN A 124 5.53 9.67 8.24
N GLY A 125 4.94 10.86 8.07
CA GLY A 125 3.93 11.09 7.03
C GLY A 125 4.46 10.77 5.63
N ALA A 126 5.68 11.21 5.32
CA ALA A 126 6.33 10.86 4.06
C ALA A 126 6.52 9.34 3.90
N CYS A 127 6.96 8.64 4.95
CA CYS A 127 7.12 7.19 4.95
C CYS A 127 5.78 6.46 4.73
N VAL A 128 4.74 6.87 5.42
CA VAL A 128 3.38 6.32 5.25
C VAL A 128 2.89 6.54 3.83
N GLY A 129 3.06 7.76 3.29
CA GLY A 129 2.70 8.07 1.92
C GLY A 129 3.40 7.17 0.90
N ALA A 130 4.72 6.96 1.06
CA ALA A 130 5.48 6.05 0.19
C ALA A 130 4.90 4.64 0.21
N VAL A 131 4.65 4.07 1.39
CA VAL A 131 4.10 2.71 1.54
C VAL A 131 2.68 2.62 0.95
N VAL A 132 1.85 3.63 1.14
CA VAL A 132 0.51 3.70 0.51
C VAL A 132 0.61 3.61 -1.01
N GLY A 133 1.57 4.30 -1.62
CA GLY A 133 1.81 4.22 -3.07
C GLY A 133 2.24 2.82 -3.52
N LEU A 134 3.14 2.17 -2.77
CA LEU A 134 3.56 0.79 -3.02
C LEU A 134 2.38 -0.17 -2.98
N VAL A 135 1.54 -0.07 -1.95
CA VAL A 135 0.34 -0.90 -1.79
C VAL A 135 -0.65 -0.68 -2.92
N ALA A 136 -0.96 0.57 -3.24
CA ALA A 136 -1.99 0.92 -4.21
C ALA A 136 -1.63 0.52 -5.65
N ILE A 137 -0.34 0.59 -6.03
CA ILE A 137 0.10 0.21 -7.37
C ILE A 137 0.21 -1.30 -7.57
N THR A 138 0.33 -2.07 -6.49
CA THR A 138 0.59 -3.51 -6.52
C THR A 138 -0.34 -4.29 -7.47
N PRO A 139 -1.67 -4.12 -7.47
CA PRO A 139 -2.55 -4.85 -8.38
C PRO A 139 -2.39 -4.43 -9.84
N ALA A 140 -1.93 -3.21 -10.10
CA ALA A 140 -1.92 -2.60 -11.43
C ALA A 140 -0.52 -2.48 -12.05
N CYS A 141 0.57 -2.67 -11.30
CA CYS A 141 1.94 -2.30 -11.69
C CYS A 141 2.42 -2.88 -13.02
N GLY A 142 1.96 -4.08 -13.40
CA GLY A 142 2.30 -4.71 -14.68
C GLY A 142 1.35 -4.37 -15.84
N PHE A 143 0.27 -3.60 -15.59
CA PHE A 143 -0.79 -3.33 -16.56
C PHE A 143 -0.87 -1.85 -16.97
N VAL A 144 -0.44 -0.93 -16.10
CA VAL A 144 -0.50 0.52 -16.32
C VAL A 144 0.84 1.09 -16.77
N ASN A 145 0.81 2.28 -17.36
CA ASN A 145 2.03 3.03 -17.68
C ASN A 145 2.49 3.93 -16.53
N VAL A 146 3.66 4.55 -16.69
CA VAL A 146 4.28 5.42 -15.67
C VAL A 146 3.40 6.62 -15.33
N GLY A 147 2.76 7.26 -16.31
CA GLY A 147 1.86 8.40 -16.08
C GLY A 147 0.64 8.01 -15.23
N GLU A 148 0.03 6.87 -15.55
CA GLU A 148 -1.10 6.32 -14.78
C GLU A 148 -0.69 5.95 -13.35
N SER A 149 0.52 5.40 -13.18
CA SER A 149 1.03 5.04 -11.84
C SER A 149 1.22 6.26 -10.93
N ILE A 150 1.63 7.41 -11.49
CA ILE A 150 1.70 8.67 -10.74
C ILE A 150 0.31 9.07 -10.23
N ALA A 151 -0.71 9.00 -11.10
CA ALA A 151 -2.08 9.32 -10.72
C ALA A 151 -2.61 8.36 -9.64
N ILE A 152 -2.39 7.05 -9.79
CA ILE A 152 -2.79 6.04 -8.80
C ILE A 152 -2.14 6.34 -7.44
N GLY A 153 -0.84 6.57 -7.40
CA GLY A 153 -0.12 6.86 -6.16
C GLY A 153 -0.62 8.14 -5.49
N ALA A 154 -0.77 9.23 -6.25
CA ALA A 154 -1.22 10.51 -5.73
C ALA A 154 -2.63 10.45 -5.15
N VAL A 155 -3.58 9.84 -5.88
CA VAL A 155 -4.97 9.68 -5.43
C VAL A 155 -5.06 8.77 -4.21
N ALA A 156 -4.36 7.63 -4.23
CA ALA A 156 -4.35 6.70 -3.10
C ALA A 156 -3.84 7.36 -1.82
N ALA A 157 -2.76 8.14 -1.91
CA ALA A 157 -2.23 8.87 -0.76
C ALA A 157 -3.21 9.94 -0.26
N ALA A 158 -3.86 10.68 -1.15
CA ALA A 158 -4.86 11.67 -0.77
C ALA A 158 -6.04 11.03 -0.02
N VAL A 159 -6.59 9.93 -0.54
CA VAL A 159 -7.69 9.20 0.09
C VAL A 159 -7.29 8.62 1.44
N SER A 160 -6.11 7.96 1.50
CA SER A 160 -5.61 7.37 2.75
C SER A 160 -5.30 8.43 3.81
N ASN A 161 -4.71 9.56 3.43
CA ASN A 161 -4.43 10.68 4.33
C ASN A 161 -5.73 11.27 4.88
N MET A 162 -6.79 11.42 4.05
CA MET A 162 -8.10 11.84 4.53
C MET A 162 -8.70 10.83 5.52
N ALA A 163 -8.65 9.54 5.22
CA ALA A 163 -9.17 8.50 6.09
C ALA A 163 -8.49 8.50 7.48
N VAL A 164 -7.15 8.63 7.51
CA VAL A 164 -6.39 8.76 8.76
C VAL A 164 -6.78 10.02 9.53
N HIS A 165 -6.95 11.14 8.83
CA HIS A 165 -7.36 12.40 9.45
C HIS A 165 -8.75 12.31 10.11
N PHE A 166 -9.73 11.70 9.42
CA PHE A 166 -11.07 11.50 9.97
C PHE A 166 -11.05 10.55 11.16
N LYS A 167 -10.33 9.43 11.06
CA LYS A 167 -10.17 8.48 12.17
C LYS A 167 -9.60 9.13 13.44
N ASN A 168 -8.65 10.06 13.30
CA ASN A 168 -8.00 10.72 14.43
C ASN A 168 -8.83 11.84 15.05
N LYS A 169 -9.93 12.26 14.41
CA LYS A 169 -10.88 13.25 14.93
C LYS A 169 -12.06 12.62 15.69
N SER A 170 -12.35 11.36 15.44
CA SER A 170 -13.39 10.58 16.12
C SER A 170 -12.85 9.94 17.39
#